data_d7297cb1a13620170b35e6866a5840c3
#
_entry.id   d7297cb1a13620170b35e6866a5840c3
#
_cell.length_a   1.000
_cell.length_b   1.000
_cell.length_c   1.000
_cell.angle_alpha   90.00
_cell.angle_beta   90.00
_cell.angle_gamma   90.00
#
_symmetry.space_group_name_H-M   'P 1'
#
loop_
_entity.id
_entity.type
_entity.pdbx_description
1 polymer ?
#
loop_
_entity_poly.entity_id
_entity_poly.type
_entity_poly.pdbx_seq_one_letter_code
_entity_poly.pdbx_strand_id
1 'polypeptide(L)'
;MRYVDTSVLVPLFVPEETTARVQLWLELPGNEALAISEWTVTEFASALGLKVRTKTLRAEQARAAFHIFRKLIDASFQVLTPTRADFALAAEFLSHHALALRAGDALHLAIAANEGAEAVYSLDRAFITAARKLKILASNPVQD
;
A
#
# COMPACT_ATOMS: atom_id res chain seq x y z
N MET A 1 5.02 -0.16 -14.65
CA MET A 1 4.95 -0.69 -13.27
C MET A 1 3.81 -0.01 -12.52
N ARG A 2 3.03 -0.74 -11.72
CA ARG A 2 1.90 -0.25 -10.92
C ARG A 2 2.20 -0.43 -9.44
N TYR A 3 2.01 0.61 -8.67
CA TYR A 3 2.34 0.60 -7.24
C TYR A 3 1.11 0.30 -6.37
N VAL A 4 1.31 -0.49 -5.32
CA VAL A 4 0.22 -0.93 -4.43
C VAL A 4 0.49 -0.45 -3.01
N ASP A 5 -0.46 0.29 -2.46
CA ASP A 5 -0.46 0.74 -1.06
C ASP A 5 -0.82 -0.40 -0.10
N THR A 6 -0.38 -0.29 1.13
CA THR A 6 -0.57 -1.27 2.20
C THR A 6 -2.04 -1.65 2.43
N SER A 7 -2.98 -0.70 2.26
CA SER A 7 -4.41 -0.94 2.47
C SER A 7 -4.99 -2.02 1.55
N VAL A 8 -4.42 -2.20 0.35
CA VAL A 8 -4.84 -3.25 -0.61
C VAL A 8 -4.35 -4.62 -0.18
N LEU A 9 -3.21 -4.69 0.50
CA LEU A 9 -2.58 -5.95 0.87
C LEU A 9 -3.14 -6.55 2.15
N VAL A 10 -3.48 -5.74 3.13
CA VAL A 10 -4.00 -6.22 4.43
C VAL A 10 -5.16 -7.20 4.28
N PRO A 11 -6.19 -6.93 3.46
CA PRO A 11 -7.33 -7.85 3.28
C PRO A 11 -6.96 -9.23 2.71
N LEU A 12 -5.81 -9.37 2.07
CA LEU A 12 -5.37 -10.66 1.52
C LEU A 12 -4.93 -11.65 2.61
N PHE A 13 -4.51 -11.15 3.77
CA PHE A 13 -3.92 -11.94 4.85
C PHE A 13 -4.77 -11.92 6.12
N VAL A 14 -5.64 -10.93 6.24
CA VAL A 14 -6.58 -10.79 7.33
C VAL A 14 -7.96 -10.62 6.73
N PRO A 15 -8.87 -11.61 6.89
CA PRO A 15 -10.19 -11.56 6.27
C PRO A 15 -10.96 -10.28 6.61
N GLU A 16 -11.39 -9.57 5.58
CA GLU A 16 -12.18 -8.35 5.63
C GLU A 16 -13.27 -8.38 4.56
N GLU A 17 -14.20 -7.45 4.58
CA GLU A 17 -15.27 -7.35 3.58
C GLU A 17 -14.75 -7.28 2.14
N THR A 18 -13.60 -6.64 1.95
CA THR A 18 -12.98 -6.41 0.64
C THR A 18 -12.13 -7.58 0.13
N THR A 19 -11.82 -8.58 0.97
CA THR A 19 -10.87 -9.66 0.67
C THR A 19 -11.14 -10.33 -0.67
N ALA A 20 -12.37 -10.81 -0.90
CA ALA A 20 -12.71 -11.52 -2.13
C ALA A 20 -12.54 -10.64 -3.39
N ARG A 21 -12.89 -9.36 -3.30
CA ARG A 21 -12.76 -8.41 -4.42
C ARG A 21 -11.30 -8.09 -4.73
N VAL A 22 -10.46 -7.92 -3.71
CA VAL A 22 -9.02 -7.69 -3.90
C VAL A 22 -8.36 -8.92 -4.51
N GLN A 23 -8.72 -10.14 -4.08
CA GLN A 23 -8.22 -11.38 -4.68
C GLN A 23 -8.56 -11.47 -6.17
N LEU A 24 -9.83 -11.23 -6.53
CA LEU A 24 -10.26 -11.20 -7.94
C LEU A 24 -9.52 -10.15 -8.75
N TRP A 25 -9.30 -8.97 -8.19
CA TRP A 25 -8.54 -7.91 -8.87
C TRP A 25 -7.08 -8.32 -9.13
N LEU A 26 -6.42 -9.00 -8.19
CA LEU A 26 -5.05 -9.47 -8.39
C LEU A 26 -4.93 -10.47 -9.54
N GLU A 27 -5.97 -11.26 -9.80
CA GLU A 27 -6.00 -12.26 -10.86
C GLU A 27 -6.31 -11.67 -12.26
N LEU A 28 -6.66 -10.37 -12.33
CA LEU A 28 -6.94 -9.74 -13.62
C LEU A 28 -5.68 -9.63 -14.49
N PRO A 29 -5.81 -9.86 -15.81
CA PRO A 29 -4.72 -9.64 -16.75
C PRO A 29 -4.16 -8.21 -16.65
N GLY A 30 -2.84 -8.07 -16.67
CA GLY A 30 -2.16 -6.79 -16.54
C GLY A 30 -1.72 -6.45 -15.11
N ASN A 31 -2.04 -7.28 -14.13
CA ASN A 31 -1.56 -7.12 -12.75
C ASN A 31 -0.33 -8.01 -12.43
N GLU A 32 0.37 -8.48 -13.45
CA GLU A 32 1.58 -9.29 -13.27
C GLU A 32 2.81 -8.49 -12.82
N ALA A 33 2.81 -7.16 -13.00
CA ALA A 33 3.92 -6.27 -12.68
C ALA A 33 3.54 -5.26 -11.59
N LEU A 34 3.19 -5.78 -10.41
CA LEU A 34 2.88 -4.96 -9.25
C LEU A 34 4.14 -4.69 -8.41
N ALA A 35 4.25 -3.48 -7.91
CA ALA A 35 5.32 -3.06 -7.01
C ALA A 35 4.77 -2.59 -5.67
N ILE A 36 5.55 -2.83 -4.65
CA ILE A 36 5.40 -2.28 -3.29
C ILE A 36 6.78 -1.72 -2.87
N SER A 37 6.89 -1.24 -1.65
CA SER A 37 8.20 -0.85 -1.11
C SER A 37 8.48 -1.50 0.24
N GLU A 38 9.72 -1.39 0.72
CA GLU A 38 10.09 -1.80 2.09
C GLU A 38 9.27 -1.03 3.14
N TRP A 39 8.81 0.18 2.81
CA TRP A 39 7.86 0.92 3.65
C TRP A 39 6.53 0.17 3.81
N THR A 40 6.01 -0.43 2.74
CA THR A 40 4.81 -1.27 2.77
C THR A 40 4.97 -2.44 3.75
N VAL A 41 6.15 -3.05 3.81
CA VAL A 41 6.44 -4.14 4.75
C VAL A 41 6.34 -3.65 6.20
N THR A 42 6.89 -2.47 6.48
CA THR A 42 6.83 -1.85 7.81
C THR A 42 5.40 -1.51 8.21
N GLU A 43 4.64 -0.91 7.31
CA GLU A 43 3.23 -0.58 7.57
C GLU A 43 2.35 -1.82 7.74
N PHE A 44 2.57 -2.85 6.95
CA PHE A 44 1.85 -4.12 7.09
C PHE A 44 2.07 -4.72 8.48
N ALA A 45 3.32 -4.75 8.96
CA ALA A 45 3.63 -5.18 10.33
C ALA A 45 2.92 -4.31 11.37
N SER A 46 2.89 -2.99 11.17
CA SER A 46 2.18 -2.05 12.04
C SER A 46 0.67 -2.30 12.06
N ALA A 47 0.05 -2.55 10.90
CA ALA A 47 -1.37 -2.87 10.79
C ALA A 47 -1.73 -4.15 11.55
N LEU A 48 -0.91 -5.20 11.43
CA LEU A 48 -1.09 -6.43 12.22
C LEU A 48 -0.95 -6.17 13.72
N GLY A 49 0.05 -5.39 14.13
CA GLY A 49 0.24 -5.00 15.52
C GLY A 49 -0.96 -4.24 16.10
N LEU A 50 -1.55 -3.34 15.31
CA LEU A 50 -2.79 -2.64 15.70
C LEU A 50 -3.95 -3.63 15.92
N LYS A 51 -4.14 -4.57 14.99
CA LYS A 51 -5.20 -5.60 15.09
C LYS A 51 -5.02 -6.50 16.33
N VAL A 52 -3.78 -6.78 16.74
CA VAL A 52 -3.50 -7.50 17.99
C VAL A 52 -3.86 -6.65 19.21
N ARG A 53 -3.42 -5.39 19.25
CA ARG A 53 -3.74 -4.48 20.36
C ARG A 53 -5.23 -4.21 20.52
N THR A 54 -5.97 -4.16 19.42
CA THR A 54 -7.45 -3.98 19.41
C THR A 54 -8.20 -5.30 19.54
N LYS A 55 -7.49 -6.42 19.80
CA LYS A 55 -8.06 -7.76 20.00
C LYS A 55 -8.85 -8.30 18.80
N THR A 56 -8.60 -7.79 17.60
CA THR A 56 -9.16 -8.29 16.33
C THR A 56 -8.43 -9.54 15.85
N LEU A 57 -7.11 -9.63 16.15
CA LEU A 57 -6.28 -10.80 15.88
C LEU A 57 -5.58 -11.25 17.15
N ARG A 58 -5.30 -12.56 17.22
CA ARG A 58 -4.35 -13.10 18.19
C ARG A 58 -2.92 -12.91 17.67
N ALA A 59 -1.95 -12.79 18.58
CA ALA A 59 -0.54 -12.61 18.21
C ALA A 59 0.00 -13.72 17.29
N GLU A 60 -0.45 -14.96 17.47
CA GLU A 60 -0.07 -16.10 16.61
C GLU A 60 -0.59 -15.94 15.19
N GLN A 61 -1.85 -15.47 15.03
CA GLN A 61 -2.45 -15.21 13.73
C GLN A 61 -1.70 -14.07 13.01
N ALA A 62 -1.32 -13.02 13.73
CA ALA A 62 -0.54 -11.92 13.17
C ALA A 62 0.84 -12.40 12.68
N ARG A 63 1.55 -13.23 13.47
CA ARG A 63 2.82 -13.82 13.04
C ARG A 63 2.69 -14.70 11.80
N ALA A 64 1.66 -15.54 11.76
CA ALA A 64 1.38 -16.39 10.59
C ALA A 64 1.06 -15.55 9.35
N ALA A 65 0.21 -14.52 9.47
CA ALA A 65 -0.13 -13.61 8.38
C ALA A 65 1.11 -12.88 7.85
N PHE A 66 1.99 -12.39 8.73
CA PHE A 66 3.22 -11.72 8.32
C PHE A 66 4.17 -12.66 7.58
N HIS A 67 4.32 -13.91 8.03
CA HIS A 67 5.15 -14.91 7.36
C HIS A 67 4.64 -15.24 5.94
N ILE A 68 3.32 -15.42 5.78
CA ILE A 68 2.71 -15.67 4.48
C ILE A 68 2.86 -14.44 3.57
N PHE A 69 2.64 -13.24 4.11
CA PHE A 69 2.86 -11.98 3.40
C PHE A 69 4.28 -11.89 2.84
N ARG A 70 5.32 -12.12 3.67
CA ARG A 70 6.72 -12.08 3.22
C ARG A 70 6.97 -13.03 2.06
N LYS A 71 6.48 -14.27 2.14
CA LYS A 71 6.61 -15.24 1.05
C LYS A 71 5.94 -14.79 -0.24
N LEU A 72 4.74 -14.21 -0.14
CA LEU A 72 4.00 -13.74 -1.31
C LEU A 72 4.72 -12.57 -1.99
N ILE A 73 5.17 -11.57 -1.23
CA ILE A 73 5.82 -10.39 -1.82
C ILE A 73 7.14 -10.76 -2.51
N ASP A 74 7.94 -11.65 -1.90
CA ASP A 74 9.19 -12.10 -2.49
C ASP A 74 8.97 -12.90 -3.80
N ALA A 75 7.81 -13.53 -3.95
CA ALA A 75 7.48 -14.34 -5.12
C ALA A 75 6.75 -13.58 -6.24
N SER A 76 6.02 -12.51 -5.90
CA SER A 76 5.01 -11.93 -6.80
C SER A 76 5.06 -10.42 -6.98
N PHE A 77 5.84 -9.71 -6.18
CA PHE A 77 5.94 -8.25 -6.24
C PHE A 77 7.38 -7.78 -6.47
N GLN A 78 7.51 -6.67 -7.18
CA GLN A 78 8.75 -5.91 -7.15
C GLN A 78 8.79 -5.12 -5.84
N VAL A 79 9.80 -5.35 -5.00
CA VAL A 79 9.98 -4.61 -3.74
C VAL A 79 10.99 -3.49 -3.93
N LEU A 80 10.52 -2.25 -3.84
CA LEU A 80 11.32 -1.05 -4.01
C LEU A 80 11.97 -0.64 -2.69
N THR A 81 13.22 -0.20 -2.75
CA THR A 81 13.92 0.34 -1.58
C THR A 81 13.76 1.85 -1.54
N PRO A 82 13.10 2.42 -0.52
CA PRO A 82 12.98 3.87 -0.39
C PRO A 82 14.33 4.56 -0.33
N THR A 83 14.46 5.65 -1.05
CA THR A 83 15.67 6.44 -1.15
C THR A 83 15.55 7.76 -0.38
N ARG A 84 16.66 8.46 -0.19
CA ARG A 84 16.65 9.80 0.39
C ARG A 84 15.79 10.78 -0.43
N ALA A 85 15.72 10.61 -1.75
CA ALA A 85 14.91 11.44 -2.63
C ALA A 85 13.41 11.25 -2.35
N ASP A 86 12.97 10.02 -2.03
CA ASP A 86 11.58 9.73 -1.72
C ASP A 86 11.14 10.41 -0.41
N PHE A 87 11.99 10.38 0.62
CA PHE A 87 11.73 11.10 1.86
C PHE A 87 11.67 12.62 1.65
N ALA A 88 12.54 13.19 0.81
CA ALA A 88 12.54 14.60 0.48
C ALA A 88 11.26 15.01 -0.26
N LEU A 89 10.84 14.24 -1.27
CA LEU A 89 9.61 14.48 -2.01
C LEU A 89 8.36 14.29 -1.13
N ALA A 90 8.36 13.29 -0.24
CA ALA A 90 7.27 13.11 0.72
C ALA A 90 7.11 14.33 1.64
N ALA A 91 8.22 14.90 2.13
CA ALA A 91 8.19 16.12 2.92
C ALA A 91 7.66 17.33 2.13
N GLU A 92 7.98 17.42 0.83
CA GLU A 92 7.42 18.42 -0.07
C GLU A 92 5.90 18.25 -0.23
N PHE A 93 5.41 17.03 -0.47
CA PHE A 93 3.97 16.75 -0.54
C PHE A 93 3.24 17.14 0.75
N LEU A 94 3.85 16.88 1.92
CA LEU A 94 3.29 17.25 3.22
C LEU A 94 3.23 18.78 3.45
N SER A 95 4.06 19.55 2.76
CA SER A 95 3.99 21.02 2.83
C SER A 95 2.71 21.58 2.19
N HIS A 96 2.05 20.82 1.35
CA HIS A 96 0.74 21.12 0.78
C HIS A 96 -0.39 20.74 1.78
N HIS A 97 -0.53 21.50 2.85
CA HIS A 97 -1.38 21.16 4.00
C HIS A 97 -2.84 20.85 3.64
N ALA A 98 -3.36 21.44 2.55
CA ALA A 98 -4.71 21.17 2.06
C ALA A 98 -4.93 19.73 1.51
N LEU A 99 -3.86 18.97 1.33
CA LEU A 99 -3.97 17.56 0.91
C LEU A 99 -4.37 16.64 2.07
N ALA A 100 -4.16 17.08 3.31
CA ALA A 100 -4.42 16.30 4.52
C ALA A 100 -3.73 14.91 4.53
N LEU A 101 -2.56 14.80 3.89
CA LEU A 101 -1.76 13.59 3.85
C LEU A 101 -1.12 13.27 5.21
N ARG A 102 -1.04 11.98 5.54
CA ARG A 102 -0.17 11.48 6.60
C ARG A 102 1.23 11.18 6.05
N ALA A 103 2.20 11.10 6.94
CA ALA A 103 3.61 10.87 6.55
C ALA A 103 3.80 9.58 5.74
N GLY A 104 3.15 8.47 6.14
CA GLY A 104 3.21 7.21 5.43
C GLY A 104 2.62 7.30 4.03
N ASP A 105 1.45 7.92 3.90
CA ASP A 105 0.77 8.12 2.62
C ASP A 105 1.63 8.96 1.66
N ALA A 106 2.24 10.04 2.18
CA ALA A 106 3.13 10.87 1.40
C ALA A 106 4.37 10.11 0.91
N LEU A 107 4.91 9.21 1.74
CA LEU A 107 6.06 8.39 1.36
C LEU A 107 5.70 7.37 0.26
N HIS A 108 4.55 6.71 0.34
CA HIS A 108 4.07 5.85 -0.74
C HIS A 108 3.95 6.60 -2.07
N LEU A 109 3.34 7.79 -2.05
CA LEU A 109 3.16 8.59 -3.25
C LEU A 109 4.50 9.09 -3.82
N ALA A 110 5.44 9.46 -2.94
CA ALA A 110 6.76 9.90 -3.36
C ALA A 110 7.57 8.77 -4.01
N ILE A 111 7.57 7.57 -3.42
CA ILE A 111 8.21 6.39 -4.01
C ILE A 111 7.60 6.08 -5.38
N ALA A 112 6.28 6.01 -5.46
CA ALA A 112 5.59 5.74 -6.72
C ALA A 112 5.90 6.77 -7.81
N ALA A 113 5.96 8.06 -7.45
CA ALA A 113 6.27 9.14 -8.37
C ALA A 113 7.71 9.10 -8.86
N ASN A 114 8.70 8.92 -7.97
CA ASN A 114 10.12 8.86 -8.33
C ASN A 114 10.45 7.63 -9.18
N GLU A 115 9.78 6.51 -8.93
CA GLU A 115 9.93 5.27 -9.71
C GLU A 115 9.11 5.27 -11.01
N GLY A 116 8.39 6.35 -11.32
CA GLY A 116 7.61 6.48 -12.55
C GLY A 116 6.45 5.48 -12.63
N ALA A 117 5.79 5.21 -11.52
CA ALA A 117 4.63 4.31 -11.51
C ALA A 117 3.52 4.84 -12.42
N GLU A 118 2.97 3.98 -13.26
CA GLU A 118 1.85 4.30 -14.16
C GLU A 118 0.55 4.59 -13.38
N ALA A 119 0.36 3.89 -12.26
CA ALA A 119 -0.78 4.07 -11.37
C ALA A 119 -0.44 3.61 -9.96
N VAL A 120 -1.18 4.13 -8.99
CA VAL A 120 -1.14 3.72 -7.58
C VAL A 120 -2.51 3.18 -7.18
N TYR A 121 -2.53 2.01 -6.54
CA TYR A 121 -3.75 1.39 -6.05
C TYR A 121 -3.84 1.48 -4.53
N SER A 122 -4.97 1.95 -4.02
CA SER A 122 -5.27 2.06 -2.59
C SER A 122 -6.75 1.84 -2.32
N LEU A 123 -7.09 1.33 -1.15
CA LEU A 123 -8.47 1.31 -0.65
C LEU A 123 -8.84 2.59 0.11
N ASP A 124 -7.87 3.44 0.45
CA ASP A 124 -8.08 4.69 1.17
C ASP A 124 -8.51 5.82 0.23
N ARG A 125 -9.76 6.28 0.39
CA ARG A 125 -10.33 7.38 -0.43
C ARG A 125 -9.60 8.70 -0.23
N ALA A 126 -9.10 9.00 0.99
CA ALA A 126 -8.37 10.23 1.27
C ALA A 126 -7.01 10.21 0.57
N PHE A 127 -6.31 9.08 0.62
CA PHE A 127 -5.07 8.84 -0.13
C PHE A 127 -5.27 9.07 -1.64
N ILE A 128 -6.28 8.42 -2.23
CA ILE A 128 -6.57 8.54 -3.67
C ILE A 128 -6.88 9.98 -4.05
N THR A 129 -7.67 10.68 -3.22
CA THR A 129 -8.01 12.09 -3.45
C THR A 129 -6.77 12.99 -3.44
N ALA A 130 -5.88 12.79 -2.49
CA ALA A 130 -4.62 13.52 -2.40
C ALA A 130 -3.68 13.21 -3.58
N ALA A 131 -3.54 11.93 -3.94
CA ALA A 131 -2.75 11.49 -5.10
C ALA A 131 -3.19 12.19 -6.39
N ARG A 132 -4.50 12.21 -6.66
CA ARG A 132 -5.07 12.87 -7.84
C ARG A 132 -4.81 14.39 -7.87
N LYS A 133 -4.85 15.06 -6.71
CA LYS A 133 -4.47 16.48 -6.60
C LYS A 133 -2.99 16.72 -6.89
N LEU A 134 -2.14 15.76 -6.59
CA LEU A 134 -0.71 15.75 -6.95
C LEU A 134 -0.46 15.31 -8.40
N LYS A 135 -1.51 15.06 -9.19
CA LYS A 135 -1.46 14.55 -10.58
C LYS A 135 -0.85 13.15 -10.69
N ILE A 136 -0.91 12.38 -9.62
CA ILE A 136 -0.55 10.96 -9.61
C ILE A 136 -1.84 10.17 -9.89
N LEU A 137 -1.81 9.31 -10.92
CA LEU A 137 -2.95 8.45 -11.22
C LEU A 137 -3.15 7.46 -10.08
N ALA A 138 -4.32 7.52 -9.43
CA ALA A 138 -4.66 6.64 -8.33
C ALA A 138 -6.11 6.19 -8.40
N SER A 139 -6.36 4.92 -8.08
CA SER A 139 -7.69 4.32 -8.09
C SER A 139 -7.88 3.28 -6.99
N ASN A 140 -9.15 2.94 -6.75
CA ASN A 140 -9.53 1.88 -5.84
C ASN A 140 -9.74 0.58 -6.65
N PRO A 141 -8.94 -0.47 -6.42
CA PRO A 141 -8.97 -1.68 -7.25
C PRO A 141 -10.27 -2.48 -7.16
N VAL A 142 -11.15 -2.17 -6.19
CA VAL A 142 -12.42 -2.90 -5.99
C VAL A 142 -13.66 -2.06 -6.28
N GLN A 143 -13.51 -0.84 -6.76
CA GLN A 143 -14.61 0.08 -7.05
C GLN A 143 -14.62 0.57 -8.51
N ASP A 144 -13.52 0.42 -9.21
CA ASP A 144 -13.34 0.87 -10.60
C ASP A 144 -13.50 -0.30 -11.58
#